data_1d1979b6bb2ada3216d6efa6d227e376
#
_entry.id   1d1979b6bb2ada3216d6efa6d227e376
#
_cell.length_a   1.000
_cell.length_b   1.000
_cell.length_c   1.000
_cell.angle_alpha   90.00
_cell.angle_beta   90.00
_cell.angle_gamma   90.00
#
_symmetry.space_group_name_H-M   'P 1'
#
loop_
_entity.id
_entity.type
_entity.pdbx_description
1 polymer ?
#
loop_
_entity_poly.entity_id
_entity_poly.type
_entity_poly.pdbx_seq_one_letter_code
_entity_poly.pdbx_strand_id
1 'polypeptide(L)'
;MIGKLKDLIRLAGGEWLVSFTTRDDPGNLFDDLKDKPVRIEIKKASKHRSLSANNFAWALIDQIAEVTGKTITEVYQNAIREIGGISDYYGVREEAIDVFTDLWIDGHLGRQVVIIPGSTKPGWVNVRAWKGSSDFDTAQMARFIDSLIQDAENLGIPTISEKEVERIVGQWGKRQSFSKTDPDASSVDVLPD
;
A
#
# COMPACT_ATOMS: atom_id res chain seq x y z
N MET A 1 -7.76 -15.54 -15.15
CA MET A 1 -8.68 -16.68 -14.95
C MET A 1 -8.66 -17.15 -13.52
N ILE A 2 -9.82 -17.44 -12.93
CA ILE A 2 -9.92 -18.04 -11.59
C ILE A 2 -10.52 -19.44 -11.77
N GLY A 3 -9.88 -20.45 -11.17
CA GLY A 3 -10.32 -21.84 -11.30
C GLY A 3 -9.90 -22.70 -10.13
N LYS A 4 -10.18 -23.97 -10.19
CA LYS A 4 -9.76 -24.98 -9.21
C LYS A 4 -8.85 -26.01 -9.89
N LEU A 5 -7.66 -26.22 -9.31
CA LEU A 5 -6.83 -27.36 -9.70
C LEU A 5 -7.59 -28.66 -9.44
N LYS A 6 -7.53 -29.58 -10.37
CA LYS A 6 -8.23 -30.86 -10.32
C LYS A 6 -7.27 -32.03 -10.26
N ASP A 7 -6.43 -32.19 -11.26
CA ASP A 7 -5.57 -33.34 -11.38
C ASP A 7 -4.15 -32.97 -11.72
N LEU A 8 -3.22 -33.82 -11.27
CA LEU A 8 -1.81 -33.75 -11.61
C LEU A 8 -1.38 -35.16 -12.04
N ILE A 9 -1.16 -35.35 -13.34
CA ILE A 9 -0.87 -36.66 -13.91
C ILE A 9 0.52 -36.61 -14.55
N ARG A 10 1.35 -37.62 -14.22
CA ARG A 10 2.65 -37.80 -14.86
C ARG A 10 2.49 -38.64 -16.12
N LEU A 11 2.88 -38.12 -17.25
CA LEU A 11 2.83 -38.80 -18.53
C LEU A 11 4.06 -39.71 -18.74
N ALA A 12 3.96 -40.65 -19.66
CA ALA A 12 5.03 -41.62 -19.93
C ALA A 12 6.35 -41.00 -20.38
N GLY A 13 6.30 -39.80 -21.02
CA GLY A 13 7.46 -39.01 -21.44
C GLY A 13 8.14 -38.20 -20.33
N GLY A 14 7.69 -38.28 -19.08
CA GLY A 14 8.19 -37.51 -17.98
C GLY A 14 7.55 -36.13 -17.82
N GLU A 15 6.68 -35.75 -18.71
CA GLU A 15 5.89 -34.53 -18.67
C GLU A 15 4.76 -34.59 -17.65
N TRP A 16 4.27 -33.44 -17.22
CA TRP A 16 3.15 -33.34 -16.28
C TRP A 16 1.95 -32.70 -16.95
N LEU A 17 0.80 -33.36 -16.87
CA LEU A 17 -0.50 -32.79 -17.21
C LEU A 17 -1.12 -32.21 -15.94
N VAL A 18 -1.37 -30.91 -15.95
CA VAL A 18 -2.07 -30.19 -14.88
C VAL A 18 -3.44 -29.80 -15.40
N SER A 19 -4.51 -30.26 -14.75
CA SER A 19 -5.87 -29.89 -15.11
C SER A 19 -6.48 -28.92 -14.08
N PHE A 20 -7.27 -28.00 -14.56
CA PHE A 20 -8.07 -27.09 -13.73
C PHE A 20 -9.43 -26.83 -14.36
N THR A 21 -10.41 -26.52 -13.52
CA THR A 21 -11.74 -26.09 -13.97
C THR A 21 -11.93 -24.62 -13.70
N THR A 22 -12.47 -23.90 -14.67
CA THR A 22 -12.85 -22.50 -14.57
C THR A 22 -14.27 -22.30 -15.08
N ARG A 23 -14.89 -21.20 -14.67
CA ARG A 23 -16.16 -20.72 -15.24
C ARG A 23 -15.94 -19.68 -16.32
N ASP A 24 -14.73 -19.16 -16.43
CA ASP A 24 -14.34 -18.23 -17.48
C ASP A 24 -14.19 -19.02 -18.79
N ASP A 25 -14.66 -18.51 -19.90
CA ASP A 25 -14.44 -19.13 -21.21
C ASP A 25 -13.00 -18.87 -21.67
N PRO A 26 -12.15 -19.90 -21.76
CA PRO A 26 -10.76 -19.74 -22.20
C PRO A 26 -10.59 -19.86 -23.73
N GLY A 27 -11.67 -20.03 -24.49
CA GLY A 27 -11.59 -20.39 -25.92
C GLY A 27 -10.61 -19.55 -26.72
N ASN A 28 -10.78 -18.24 -26.75
CA ASN A 28 -9.89 -17.34 -27.48
C ASN A 28 -8.43 -17.43 -27.01
N LEU A 29 -8.21 -17.52 -25.69
CA LEU A 29 -6.87 -17.65 -25.13
C LEU A 29 -6.22 -18.98 -25.49
N PHE A 30 -7.00 -20.05 -25.51
CA PHE A 30 -6.52 -21.38 -25.87
C PHE A 30 -6.14 -21.41 -27.36
N ASP A 31 -6.96 -20.87 -28.24
CA ASP A 31 -6.71 -20.86 -29.69
C ASP A 31 -5.46 -20.05 -30.02
N ASP A 32 -5.26 -18.91 -29.34
CA ASP A 32 -4.10 -18.04 -29.54
C ASP A 32 -2.78 -18.67 -29.04
N LEU A 33 -2.82 -19.48 -27.99
CA LEU A 33 -1.63 -19.98 -27.30
C LEU A 33 -1.37 -21.47 -27.50
N LYS A 34 -2.25 -22.18 -28.15
CA LYS A 34 -2.10 -23.61 -28.44
C LYS A 34 -0.77 -23.88 -29.12
N ASP A 35 -0.09 -24.93 -28.66
CA ASP A 35 1.21 -25.38 -29.18
C ASP A 35 2.37 -24.36 -29.04
N LYS A 36 2.16 -23.29 -28.28
CA LYS A 36 3.21 -22.29 -27.99
C LYS A 36 3.76 -22.48 -26.58
N PRO A 37 5.04 -22.20 -26.33
CA PRO A 37 5.57 -22.15 -24.97
C PRO A 37 4.92 -21.01 -24.19
N VAL A 38 4.31 -21.33 -23.04
CA VAL A 38 3.63 -20.38 -22.18
C VAL A 38 4.21 -20.40 -20.77
N ARG A 39 4.21 -19.26 -20.10
CA ARG A 39 4.50 -19.16 -18.68
C ARG A 39 3.20 -19.17 -17.89
N ILE A 40 3.03 -20.17 -17.03
CA ILE A 40 1.84 -20.30 -16.18
C ILE A 40 2.23 -19.98 -14.74
N GLU A 41 1.54 -19.05 -14.10
CA GLU A 41 1.69 -18.73 -12.69
C GLU A 41 0.39 -19.11 -11.95
N ILE A 42 0.50 -20.05 -10.99
CA ILE A 42 -0.63 -20.51 -10.19
C ILE A 42 -0.46 -20.01 -8.76
N LYS A 43 -1.37 -19.13 -8.31
CA LYS A 43 -1.42 -18.62 -6.94
C LYS A 43 -2.74 -19.04 -6.29
N LYS A 44 -2.73 -19.25 -4.97
CA LYS A 44 -3.97 -19.47 -4.22
C LYS A 44 -4.91 -18.29 -4.47
N ALA A 45 -6.07 -18.54 -5.08
CA ALA A 45 -7.09 -17.53 -5.19
C ALA A 45 -7.55 -17.15 -3.77
N SER A 46 -7.22 -15.95 -3.34
CA SER A 46 -7.87 -15.37 -2.17
C SER A 46 -9.34 -15.12 -2.55
N LYS A 47 -10.27 -15.56 -1.72
CA LYS A 47 -11.69 -15.19 -1.83
C LYS A 47 -11.74 -13.67 -1.86
N HIS A 48 -12.11 -13.11 -3.03
CA HIS A 48 -12.05 -11.70 -3.36
C HIS A 48 -10.68 -11.07 -3.03
N ARG A 49 -10.06 -10.42 -4.00
CA ARG A 49 -9.18 -9.31 -3.68
C ARG A 49 -10.10 -8.31 -2.97
N SER A 50 -10.23 -8.47 -1.64
CA SER A 50 -10.72 -7.36 -0.87
C SER A 50 -9.78 -6.22 -1.23
N LEU A 51 -10.30 -5.13 -1.79
CA LEU A 51 -9.56 -3.90 -1.85
C LEU A 51 -8.96 -3.75 -0.46
N SER A 52 -7.65 -3.90 -0.31
CA SER A 52 -7.06 -3.61 0.99
C SER A 52 -7.29 -2.12 1.20
N ALA A 53 -7.49 -1.69 2.44
CA ALA A 53 -7.65 -0.28 2.77
C ALA A 53 -6.59 0.58 2.06
N ASN A 54 -5.36 0.10 2.00
CA ASN A 54 -4.27 0.76 1.31
C ASN A 54 -4.49 0.86 -0.22
N ASN A 55 -4.91 -0.23 -0.89
CA ASN A 55 -5.16 -0.20 -2.33
C ASN A 55 -6.34 0.71 -2.69
N PHE A 56 -7.36 0.76 -1.83
CA PHE A 56 -8.49 1.66 -2.02
C PHE A 56 -8.07 3.12 -1.86
N ALA A 57 -7.30 3.44 -0.81
CA ALA A 57 -6.75 4.78 -0.63
C ALA A 57 -5.92 5.22 -1.86
N TRP A 58 -5.04 4.36 -2.38
CA TRP A 58 -4.26 4.67 -3.57
C TRP A 58 -5.12 4.88 -4.81
N ALA A 59 -6.18 4.08 -5.00
CA ALA A 59 -7.09 4.27 -6.13
C ALA A 59 -7.83 5.61 -6.07
N LEU A 60 -8.21 6.08 -4.87
CA LEU A 60 -8.80 7.42 -4.69
C LEU A 60 -7.78 8.53 -4.94
N ILE A 61 -6.56 8.38 -4.41
CA ILE A 61 -5.48 9.34 -4.61
C ILE A 61 -5.16 9.52 -6.10
N ASP A 62 -5.08 8.43 -6.88
CA ASP A 62 -4.87 8.49 -8.32
C ASP A 62 -5.97 9.27 -9.03
N GLN A 63 -7.24 9.00 -8.71
CA GLN A 63 -8.38 9.69 -9.32
C GLN A 63 -8.44 11.18 -8.93
N ILE A 64 -8.18 11.50 -7.66
CA ILE A 64 -8.12 12.89 -7.18
C ILE A 64 -6.98 13.64 -7.88
N ALA A 65 -5.81 13.02 -8.03
CA ALA A 65 -4.66 13.59 -8.71
C ALA A 65 -4.99 13.90 -10.18
N GLU A 66 -5.62 12.95 -10.88
CA GLU A 66 -6.04 13.11 -12.27
C GLU A 66 -7.01 14.30 -12.45
N VAL A 67 -8.05 14.36 -11.61
CA VAL A 67 -9.07 15.43 -11.70
C VAL A 67 -8.52 16.81 -11.31
N THR A 68 -7.63 16.85 -10.30
CA THR A 68 -7.11 18.12 -9.78
C THR A 68 -5.85 18.62 -10.50
N GLY A 69 -5.21 17.77 -11.32
CA GLY A 69 -3.91 18.09 -11.95
C GLY A 69 -2.73 18.12 -10.97
N LYS A 70 -2.91 17.67 -9.73
CA LYS A 70 -1.85 17.53 -8.73
C LYS A 70 -1.08 16.22 -8.94
N THR A 71 0.12 16.14 -8.41
CA THR A 71 0.85 14.87 -8.36
C THR A 71 0.25 13.94 -7.29
N ILE A 72 0.37 12.64 -7.50
CA ILE A 72 -0.02 11.59 -6.53
C ILE A 72 0.61 11.86 -5.15
N THR A 73 1.88 12.26 -5.14
CA THR A 73 2.61 12.58 -3.91
C THR A 73 2.01 13.77 -3.17
N GLU A 74 1.63 14.83 -3.88
CA GLU A 74 0.99 16.02 -3.28
C GLU A 74 -0.37 15.66 -2.67
N VAL A 75 -1.21 14.93 -3.38
CA VAL A 75 -2.53 14.49 -2.86
C VAL A 75 -2.34 13.64 -1.62
N TYR A 76 -1.45 12.65 -1.67
CA TYR A 76 -1.17 11.76 -0.55
C TYR A 76 -0.65 12.50 0.68
N GLN A 77 0.33 13.37 0.50
CA GLN A 77 0.94 14.13 1.59
C GLN A 77 -0.05 15.14 2.20
N ASN A 78 -0.90 15.76 1.39
CA ASN A 78 -1.95 16.66 1.88
C ASN A 78 -2.95 15.91 2.74
N ALA A 79 -3.48 14.79 2.27
CA ALA A 79 -4.41 13.97 3.02
C ALA A 79 -3.84 13.49 4.38
N ILE A 80 -2.54 13.10 4.45
CA ILE A 80 -1.87 12.78 5.71
C ILE A 80 -1.87 13.98 6.68
N ARG A 81 -1.62 15.19 6.18
CA ARG A 81 -1.60 16.40 7.03
C ARG A 81 -2.98 16.78 7.53
N GLU A 82 -3.98 16.72 6.66
CA GLU A 82 -5.37 17.10 6.96
C GLU A 82 -5.98 16.24 8.08
N ILE A 83 -5.73 14.96 8.09
CA ILE A 83 -6.22 14.09 9.16
C ILE A 83 -5.41 14.18 10.46
N GLY A 84 -4.40 15.04 10.52
CA GLY A 84 -3.48 15.09 11.66
C GLY A 84 -2.68 13.80 11.84
N GLY A 85 -2.13 13.26 10.73
CA GLY A 85 -1.36 12.01 10.74
C GLY A 85 -0.18 12.01 11.70
N ILE A 86 0.51 10.87 11.80
CA ILE A 86 1.65 10.71 12.73
C ILE A 86 2.80 11.62 12.33
N SER A 87 3.30 12.40 13.27
CA SER A 87 4.44 13.29 13.06
C SER A 87 5.24 13.48 14.32
N ASP A 88 6.53 13.67 14.17
CA ASP A 88 7.46 13.99 15.24
C ASP A 88 8.06 15.39 15.03
N TYR A 89 8.52 16.02 16.12
CA TYR A 89 9.13 17.35 16.11
C TYR A 89 10.62 17.25 16.40
N TYR A 90 11.42 17.91 15.58
CA TYR A 90 12.88 17.94 15.74
C TYR A 90 13.42 19.35 15.65
N GLY A 91 14.48 19.62 16.44
CA GLY A 91 15.36 20.74 16.20
C GLY A 91 16.51 20.28 15.31
N VAL A 92 16.69 20.92 14.18
CA VAL A 92 17.72 20.57 13.19
C VAL A 92 18.60 21.81 12.95
N ARG A 93 19.90 21.63 12.74
CA ARG A 93 20.76 22.74 12.31
C ARG A 93 20.35 23.19 10.91
N GLU A 94 20.35 24.50 10.67
CA GLU A 94 20.00 25.07 9.35
C GLU A 94 20.82 24.44 8.23
N GLU A 95 22.11 24.26 8.44
CA GLU A 95 23.06 23.65 7.50
C GLU A 95 22.80 22.15 7.23
N ALA A 96 22.06 21.46 8.08
CA ALA A 96 21.78 20.04 7.99
C ALA A 96 20.35 19.72 7.55
N ILE A 97 19.53 20.72 7.24
CA ILE A 97 18.11 20.53 6.95
C ILE A 97 17.89 19.68 5.68
N ASP A 98 18.66 19.90 4.65
CA ASP A 98 18.53 19.17 3.39
C ASP A 98 18.90 17.68 3.60
N VAL A 99 20.00 17.42 4.27
CA VAL A 99 20.44 16.04 4.60
C VAL A 99 19.42 15.34 5.48
N PHE A 100 18.87 16.02 6.49
CA PHE A 100 17.82 15.48 7.34
C PHE A 100 16.57 15.13 6.53
N THR A 101 16.17 16.03 5.63
CA THR A 101 14.98 15.85 4.78
C THR A 101 15.16 14.67 3.85
N ASP A 102 16.29 14.59 3.16
CA ASP A 102 16.60 13.49 2.25
C ASP A 102 16.59 12.13 2.96
N LEU A 103 17.25 12.04 4.12
CA LEU A 103 17.26 10.81 4.93
C LEU A 103 15.87 10.44 5.48
N TRP A 104 15.04 11.44 5.81
CA TRP A 104 13.69 11.18 6.30
C TRP A 104 12.77 10.65 5.22
N ILE A 105 12.88 11.19 4.01
CA ILE A 105 12.00 10.86 2.87
C ILE A 105 12.45 9.58 2.16
N ASP A 106 13.72 9.21 2.26
CA ASP A 106 14.33 8.14 1.48
C ASP A 106 13.47 6.86 1.43
N GLY A 107 13.10 6.45 0.22
CA GLY A 107 12.26 5.28 -0.06
C GLY A 107 10.78 5.38 0.41
N HIS A 108 10.32 6.55 0.89
CA HIS A 108 8.98 6.69 1.50
C HIS A 108 8.17 7.86 0.95
N LEU A 109 7.27 7.62 -0.01
CA LEU A 109 6.42 8.64 -0.64
C LEU A 109 5.58 9.49 0.34
N GLY A 110 5.13 8.90 1.44
CA GLY A 110 4.28 9.58 2.43
C GLY A 110 5.02 10.40 3.46
N ARG A 111 6.33 10.27 3.54
CA ARG A 111 7.13 11.04 4.48
C ARG A 111 7.38 12.43 3.95
N GLN A 112 7.35 13.40 4.85
CA GLN A 112 7.60 14.79 4.52
C GLN A 112 8.18 15.52 5.74
N VAL A 113 8.94 16.58 5.47
CA VAL A 113 9.50 17.47 6.48
C VAL A 113 8.99 18.88 6.21
N VAL A 114 8.49 19.54 7.23
CA VAL A 114 8.01 20.92 7.14
C VAL A 114 8.72 21.75 8.19
N ILE A 115 9.36 22.81 7.77
CA ILE A 115 9.97 23.80 8.69
C ILE A 115 8.84 24.55 9.37
N ILE A 116 8.89 24.63 10.69
CA ILE A 116 7.95 25.40 11.50
C ILE A 116 8.68 26.58 12.17
N PRO A 117 8.03 27.75 12.22
CA PRO A 117 8.62 28.91 12.85
C PRO A 117 8.78 28.71 14.38
N GLY A 118 9.59 29.56 15.00
CA GLY A 118 9.70 29.63 16.46
C GLY A 118 10.90 28.95 17.08
N SER A 119 11.96 28.66 16.31
CA SER A 119 13.26 28.30 16.93
C SER A 119 13.83 29.50 17.67
N THR A 120 14.15 29.31 18.95
CA THR A 120 14.82 30.31 19.80
C THR A 120 16.34 30.15 19.80
N LYS A 121 16.84 29.06 19.20
CA LYS A 121 18.28 28.76 19.17
C LYS A 121 18.88 29.22 17.84
N PRO A 122 19.86 30.16 17.86
CA PRO A 122 20.50 30.63 16.61
C PRO A 122 21.12 29.47 15.81
N GLY A 123 20.94 29.48 14.48
CA GLY A 123 21.42 28.45 13.56
C GLY A 123 20.67 27.13 13.65
N TRP A 124 19.48 27.08 14.28
CA TRP A 124 18.62 25.93 14.39
C TRP A 124 17.22 26.26 13.87
N VAL A 125 16.61 25.31 13.21
CA VAL A 125 15.21 25.35 12.77
C VAL A 125 14.43 24.23 13.46
N ASN A 126 13.17 24.51 13.76
CA ASN A 126 12.25 23.45 14.17
C ASN A 126 11.60 22.84 12.92
N VAL A 127 11.48 21.54 12.90
CA VAL A 127 10.80 20.83 11.82
C VAL A 127 9.74 19.90 12.38
N ARG A 128 8.69 19.72 11.61
CA ARG A 128 7.71 18.68 11.82
C ARG A 128 7.91 17.63 10.74
N ALA A 129 8.24 16.42 11.13
CA ALA A 129 8.53 15.30 10.25
C ALA A 129 7.36 14.31 10.29
N TRP A 130 6.65 14.19 9.18
CA TRP A 130 5.47 13.34 9.05
C TRP A 130 5.83 11.94 8.58
N LYS A 131 5.13 10.94 9.11
CA LYS A 131 5.22 9.54 8.69
C LYS A 131 4.15 9.24 7.63
N GLY A 132 4.38 8.19 6.85
CA GLY A 132 3.41 7.72 5.86
C GLY A 132 2.30 6.87 6.49
N SER A 133 1.29 6.53 5.68
CA SER A 133 0.15 5.69 6.11
C SER A 133 0.55 4.24 6.48
N SER A 134 1.75 3.79 6.16
CA SER A 134 2.29 2.50 6.63
C SER A 134 2.39 2.41 8.16
N ASP A 135 2.53 3.54 8.82
CA ASP A 135 2.62 3.64 10.28
C ASP A 135 1.24 3.82 10.96
N PHE A 136 0.15 3.94 10.18
CA PHE A 136 -1.19 4.18 10.71
C PHE A 136 -1.77 2.95 11.40
N ASP A 137 -2.41 3.16 12.53
CA ASP A 137 -3.32 2.19 13.12
C ASP A 137 -4.67 2.15 12.37
N THR A 138 -5.58 1.27 12.82
CA THR A 138 -6.89 1.08 12.18
C THR A 138 -7.73 2.37 12.21
N ALA A 139 -7.71 3.12 13.30
CA ALA A 139 -8.50 4.33 13.43
C ALA A 139 -7.94 5.47 12.57
N GLN A 140 -6.61 5.54 12.46
CA GLN A 140 -5.94 6.51 11.59
C GLN A 140 -6.16 6.20 10.12
N MET A 141 -6.11 4.90 9.73
CA MET A 141 -6.43 4.48 8.37
C MET A 141 -7.89 4.75 8.01
N ALA A 142 -8.83 4.56 8.95
CA ALA A 142 -10.23 4.92 8.74
C ALA A 142 -10.37 6.40 8.42
N ARG A 143 -9.84 7.29 9.28
CA ARG A 143 -9.88 8.74 9.05
C ARG A 143 -9.23 9.16 7.74
N PHE A 144 -8.13 8.49 7.37
CA PHE A 144 -7.44 8.75 6.11
C PHE A 144 -8.31 8.42 4.90
N ILE A 145 -8.98 7.27 4.93
CA ILE A 145 -9.90 6.87 3.86
C ILE A 145 -11.12 7.77 3.82
N ASP A 146 -11.70 8.12 4.98
CA ASP A 146 -12.86 9.02 5.06
C ASP A 146 -12.55 10.41 4.47
N SER A 147 -11.37 10.96 4.76
CA SER A 147 -10.91 12.23 4.17
C SER A 147 -10.79 12.13 2.64
N LEU A 148 -10.18 11.06 2.12
CA LEU A 148 -10.06 10.84 0.68
C LEU A 148 -11.42 10.65 -0.01
N ILE A 149 -12.37 9.99 0.66
CA ILE A 149 -13.74 9.85 0.16
C ILE A 149 -14.42 11.20 0.06
N GLN A 150 -14.33 12.03 1.09
CA GLN A 150 -14.90 13.39 1.07
C GLN A 150 -14.32 14.24 -0.05
N ASP A 151 -12.99 14.18 -0.24
CA ASP A 151 -12.34 14.89 -1.33
C ASP A 151 -12.82 14.39 -2.70
N ALA A 152 -12.93 13.08 -2.88
CA ALA A 152 -13.40 12.46 -4.10
C ALA A 152 -14.87 12.84 -4.40
N GLU A 153 -15.75 12.79 -3.40
CA GLU A 153 -17.16 13.19 -3.53
C GLU A 153 -17.32 14.67 -3.90
N ASN A 154 -16.53 15.54 -3.27
CA ASN A 154 -16.50 16.97 -3.60
C ASN A 154 -16.08 17.23 -5.05
N LEU A 155 -15.29 16.33 -5.64
CA LEU A 155 -14.85 16.38 -7.04
C LEU A 155 -15.78 15.62 -8.00
N GLY A 156 -16.88 15.02 -7.49
CA GLY A 156 -17.81 14.21 -8.27
C GLY A 156 -17.26 12.82 -8.67
N ILE A 157 -16.24 12.34 -7.99
CA ILE A 157 -15.65 11.02 -8.22
C ILE A 157 -16.50 9.97 -7.49
N PRO A 158 -16.96 8.90 -8.18
CA PRO A 158 -17.73 7.83 -7.53
C PRO A 158 -16.93 7.09 -6.46
N THR A 159 -17.52 6.90 -5.29
CA THR A 159 -16.92 6.19 -4.17
C THR A 159 -17.71 4.93 -3.80
N ILE A 160 -17.20 4.16 -2.83
CA ILE A 160 -17.86 2.96 -2.30
C ILE A 160 -18.69 3.31 -1.07
N SER A 161 -19.64 2.42 -0.70
CA SER A 161 -20.49 2.62 0.48
C SER A 161 -19.71 2.55 1.80
N GLU A 162 -20.21 3.24 2.85
CA GLU A 162 -19.65 3.19 4.21
C GLU A 162 -19.43 1.76 4.72
N LYS A 163 -20.39 0.87 4.49
CA LYS A 163 -20.30 -0.54 4.89
C LYS A 163 -19.10 -1.26 4.24
N GLU A 164 -18.77 -0.91 3.03
CA GLU A 164 -17.61 -1.48 2.32
C GLU A 164 -16.32 -0.88 2.88
N VAL A 165 -16.30 0.40 3.22
CA VAL A 165 -15.18 1.06 3.89
C VAL A 165 -14.89 0.38 5.23
N GLU A 166 -15.89 0.19 6.08
CA GLU A 166 -15.75 -0.52 7.37
C GLU A 166 -15.15 -1.91 7.20
N ARG A 167 -15.58 -2.65 6.18
CA ARG A 167 -15.07 -3.98 5.88
C ARG A 167 -13.58 -3.97 5.53
N ILE A 168 -13.13 -3.06 4.68
CA ILE A 168 -11.72 -2.98 4.25
C ILE A 168 -10.80 -2.46 5.34
N VAL A 169 -11.25 -1.49 6.14
CA VAL A 169 -10.50 -0.96 7.28
C VAL A 169 -10.37 -1.99 8.40
N GLY A 170 -11.43 -2.76 8.67
CA GLY A 170 -11.37 -3.86 9.64
C GLY A 170 -10.35 -4.95 9.28
N GLN A 171 -10.12 -5.17 7.99
CA GLN A 171 -9.07 -6.09 7.52
C GLN A 171 -7.66 -5.51 7.69
N TRP A 172 -7.49 -4.20 7.60
CA TRP A 172 -6.22 -3.51 7.87
C TRP A 172 -5.76 -3.74 9.31
N GLY A 173 -6.63 -3.54 10.29
CA GLY A 173 -6.32 -3.74 11.70
C GLY A 173 -5.86 -5.16 12.03
N LYS A 174 -6.47 -6.18 11.41
CA LYS A 174 -6.06 -7.58 11.58
C LYS A 174 -4.65 -7.86 11.06
N ARG A 175 -4.24 -7.26 9.95
CA ARG A 175 -2.87 -7.41 9.40
C ARG A 175 -1.81 -6.77 10.31
N GLN A 176 -2.09 -5.60 10.84
CA GLN A 176 -1.18 -4.89 11.75
C GLN A 176 -0.95 -5.70 13.04
N SER A 177 -1.96 -6.40 13.55
CA SER A 177 -1.81 -7.24 14.73
C SER A 177 -0.92 -8.47 14.49
N PHE A 178 -0.96 -9.07 13.31
CA PHE A 178 -0.10 -10.20 12.94
C PHE A 178 1.37 -9.78 12.72
N SER A 179 1.63 -8.62 12.13
CA SER A 179 3.01 -8.15 11.90
C SER A 179 3.73 -7.69 13.17
N LYS A 180 2.98 -7.36 14.23
CA LYS A 180 3.55 -6.98 15.54
C LYS A 180 3.81 -8.17 16.46
N THR A 181 3.35 -9.37 16.10
CA THR A 181 3.46 -10.58 16.94
C THR A 181 4.52 -11.56 16.46
N ASP A 182 5.32 -11.22 15.45
CA ASP A 182 6.45 -12.03 15.00
C ASP A 182 7.76 -11.53 15.68
N PRO A 183 8.17 -12.14 16.83
CA PRO A 183 9.40 -11.74 17.53
C PRO A 183 10.65 -12.40 16.95
N ASP A 184 10.56 -13.12 15.82
CA ASP A 184 11.63 -14.02 15.35
C ASP A 184 12.37 -13.54 14.07
N ALA A 185 12.38 -12.23 13.81
CA ALA A 185 13.16 -11.66 12.71
C ALA A 185 14.55 -11.11 13.15
N SER A 186 15.06 -11.47 14.32
CA SER A 186 16.36 -11.03 14.81
C SER A 186 17.17 -12.13 15.50
N SER A 187 17.40 -13.24 14.80
CA SER A 187 18.51 -14.13 15.13
C SER A 187 19.37 -14.36 13.88
N VAL A 188 20.26 -13.42 13.64
CA VAL A 188 21.44 -13.68 12.82
C VAL A 188 22.35 -14.56 13.66
N ASP A 189 22.41 -15.84 13.33
CA ASP A 189 23.41 -16.78 13.85
C ASP A 189 24.81 -16.26 13.52
N VAL A 190 25.51 -15.83 14.56
CA VAL A 190 26.96 -15.64 14.53
C VAL A 190 27.57 -17.03 14.61
N LEU A 191 28.14 -17.53 13.53
CA LEU A 191 28.99 -18.72 13.54
C LEU A 191 30.27 -18.42 14.36
N PRO A 192 30.69 -19.30 15.27
CA PRO A 192 32.00 -19.20 15.90
C PRO A 192 33.10 -19.75 14.96
N ASP A 193 34.29 -19.20 15.14
CA ASP A 193 35.60 -19.47 14.47
C ASP A 193 35.87 -20.89 13.96
#